data_aef526e0217ee58031afe2df34c2a26a
#
_entry.id   aef526e0217ee58031afe2df34c2a26a
#
_cell.length_a   1.000
_cell.length_b   1.000
_cell.length_c   1.000
_cell.angle_alpha   90.00
_cell.angle_beta   90.00
_cell.angle_gamma   90.00
#
_symmetry.space_group_name_H-M   'P 1'
#
loop_
_entity.id
_entity.type
_entity.pdbx_description
1 polymer ?
#
loop_
_entity_poly.entity_id
_entity_poly.type
_entity_poly.pdbx_seq_one_letter_code
_entity_poly.pdbx_strand_id
1 'polypeptide(L)'
;MSKTWEHYHHAARHHDRAAYYYIEAAKYDEAEEHEKAAHYAYLAHGHNQHAIHHDVVAAKLHSEQCDNLATPASEQVAQKSVA
;
A
#
# COMPACT_ATOMS: atom_id res chain seq x y z
N MET A 1 -16.96 7.51 12.24
CA MET A 1 -16.43 6.14 12.34
C MET A 1 -15.24 5.95 11.41
N SER A 2 -14.27 5.22 11.87
CA SER A 2 -13.07 4.98 11.07
C SER A 2 -13.34 4.00 9.94
N LYS A 3 -12.81 4.29 8.77
CA LYS A 3 -12.84 3.38 7.63
C LYS A 3 -11.46 2.79 7.35
N THR A 4 -10.62 2.78 8.35
CA THR A 4 -9.24 2.28 8.22
C THR A 4 -9.22 0.86 7.68
N TRP A 5 -10.13 0.00 8.16
CA TRP A 5 -10.20 -1.38 7.69
C TRP A 5 -10.50 -1.50 6.19
N GLU A 6 -11.26 -0.55 5.64
CA GLU A 6 -11.53 -0.55 4.20
C GLU A 6 -10.25 -0.31 3.41
N HIS A 7 -9.40 0.59 3.90
CA HIS A 7 -8.12 0.85 3.25
C HIS A 7 -7.20 -0.35 3.33
N TYR A 8 -7.21 -1.09 4.44
CA TYR A 8 -6.46 -2.33 4.54
C TYR A 8 -6.95 -3.38 3.55
N HIS A 9 -8.26 -3.49 3.37
CA HIS A 9 -8.82 -4.40 2.37
C HIS A 9 -8.40 -4.01 0.95
N HIS A 10 -8.45 -2.73 0.63
CA HIS A 10 -8.02 -2.27 -0.68
C HIS A 10 -6.52 -2.51 -0.91
N ALA A 11 -5.72 -2.26 0.10
CA ALA A 11 -4.29 -2.55 0.01
C ALA A 11 -4.03 -4.04 -0.25
N ALA A 12 -4.71 -4.91 0.49
CA ALA A 12 -4.57 -6.36 0.32
C ALA A 12 -4.94 -6.80 -1.10
N ARG A 13 -6.05 -6.30 -1.62
CA ARG A 13 -6.50 -6.63 -2.98
C ARG A 13 -5.48 -6.20 -4.04
N HIS A 14 -4.93 -5.00 -3.90
CA HIS A 14 -3.96 -4.52 -4.86
C HIS A 14 -2.64 -5.27 -4.75
N HIS A 15 -2.22 -5.64 -3.54
CA HIS A 15 -1.03 -6.48 -3.36
C HIS A 15 -1.22 -7.86 -4.00
N ASP A 16 -2.41 -8.45 -3.86
CA ASP A 16 -2.72 -9.72 -4.49
C ASP A 16 -2.67 -9.63 -6.01
N ARG A 17 -3.22 -8.57 -6.55
CA ARG A 17 -3.18 -8.33 -8.00
C ARG A 17 -1.74 -8.13 -8.48
N ALA A 18 -0.95 -7.38 -7.73
CA ALA A 18 0.44 -7.17 -8.07
C ALA A 18 1.20 -8.49 -8.09
N ALA A 19 1.00 -9.33 -7.09
CA ALA A 19 1.64 -10.65 -7.02
C ALA A 19 1.26 -11.50 -8.25
N TYR A 20 -0.01 -11.52 -8.59
CA TYR A 20 -0.49 -12.25 -9.77
C TYR A 20 0.20 -11.78 -11.05
N TYR A 21 0.25 -10.48 -11.27
CA TYR A 21 0.86 -9.92 -12.47
C TYR A 21 2.37 -10.12 -12.53
N TYR A 22 3.06 -10.12 -11.37
CA TYR A 22 4.48 -10.45 -11.35
C TYR A 22 4.73 -11.90 -11.73
N ILE A 23 3.86 -12.82 -11.31
CA ILE A 23 3.97 -14.23 -11.70
C ILE A 23 3.80 -14.36 -13.22
N GLU A 24 2.81 -13.66 -13.78
CA GLU A 24 2.60 -13.67 -15.23
C GLU A 24 3.79 -13.06 -15.96
N ALA A 25 4.34 -11.96 -15.43
CA ALA A 25 5.52 -11.35 -16.01
C ALA A 25 6.71 -12.33 -16.07
N ALA A 26 6.91 -13.06 -14.97
CA ALA A 26 7.99 -14.05 -14.92
C ALA A 26 7.81 -15.16 -15.96
N LYS A 27 6.59 -15.64 -16.13
CA LYS A 27 6.28 -16.67 -17.13
C LYS A 27 6.60 -16.21 -18.55
N TYR A 28 6.17 -15.00 -18.88
CA TYR A 28 6.43 -14.47 -20.21
C TYR A 28 7.90 -14.17 -20.44
N ASP A 29 8.60 -13.71 -19.41
CA ASP A 29 10.02 -13.46 -19.54
C ASP A 29 10.80 -14.76 -19.74
N GLU A 30 10.44 -15.82 -19.04
CA GLU A 30 11.04 -17.15 -19.26
C GLU A 30 10.81 -17.66 -20.68
N ALA A 31 9.65 -17.34 -21.23
CA ALA A 31 9.31 -17.72 -22.62
C ALA A 31 9.91 -16.77 -23.65
N GLU A 32 10.76 -15.86 -23.25
CA GLU A 32 11.38 -14.85 -24.09
C GLU A 32 10.40 -13.90 -24.77
N GLU A 33 9.20 -13.75 -24.19
CA GLU A 33 8.23 -12.76 -24.63
C GLU A 33 8.36 -11.50 -23.76
N HIS A 34 9.45 -10.79 -23.98
CA HIS A 34 9.87 -9.69 -23.09
C HIS A 34 8.91 -8.50 -23.11
N GLU A 35 8.24 -8.23 -24.22
CA GLU A 35 7.27 -7.13 -24.28
C GLU A 35 6.05 -7.41 -23.43
N LYS A 36 5.54 -8.63 -23.47
CA LYS A 36 4.42 -9.04 -22.60
C LYS A 36 4.83 -9.05 -21.16
N ALA A 37 6.03 -9.53 -20.86
CA ALA A 37 6.56 -9.53 -19.51
C ALA A 37 6.61 -8.11 -18.96
N ALA A 38 7.12 -7.17 -19.73
CA ALA A 38 7.21 -5.77 -19.33
C ALA A 38 5.81 -5.18 -19.07
N HIS A 39 4.84 -5.52 -19.90
CA HIS A 39 3.46 -5.05 -19.73
C HIS A 39 2.88 -5.52 -18.40
N TYR A 40 3.03 -6.81 -18.10
CA TYR A 40 2.51 -7.35 -16.83
C TYR A 40 3.26 -6.82 -15.62
N ALA A 41 4.57 -6.63 -15.74
CA ALA A 41 5.34 -5.98 -14.65
C ALA A 41 4.87 -4.56 -14.40
N TYR A 42 4.52 -3.83 -15.45
CA TYR A 42 3.99 -2.48 -15.35
C TYR A 42 2.63 -2.47 -14.63
N LEU A 43 1.75 -3.41 -14.97
CA LEU A 43 0.47 -3.56 -14.27
C LEU A 43 0.69 -3.88 -12.79
N ALA A 44 1.61 -4.77 -12.49
CA ALA A 44 1.95 -5.12 -11.12
C ALA A 44 2.43 -3.90 -10.33
N HIS A 45 3.30 -3.11 -10.94
CA HIS A 45 3.81 -1.89 -10.32
C HIS A 45 2.68 -0.91 -10.00
N GLY A 46 1.74 -0.73 -10.94
CA GLY A 46 0.59 0.13 -10.74
C GLY A 46 -0.26 -0.31 -9.56
N HIS A 47 -0.52 -1.62 -9.43
CA HIS A 47 -1.28 -2.14 -8.29
C HIS A 47 -0.54 -1.96 -6.97
N ASN A 48 0.78 -2.10 -6.97
CA ASN A 48 1.57 -1.82 -5.78
C ASN A 48 1.48 -0.35 -5.36
N GLN A 49 1.45 0.57 -6.33
CA GLN A 49 1.26 1.98 -6.02
C GLN A 49 -0.10 2.26 -5.39
N HIS A 50 -1.15 1.61 -5.87
CA HIS A 50 -2.48 1.70 -5.24
C HIS A 50 -2.46 1.15 -3.82
N ALA A 51 -1.81 0.01 -3.62
CA ALA A 51 -1.70 -0.59 -2.29
C ALA A 51 -0.97 0.34 -1.32
N ILE A 52 0.12 0.94 -1.75
CA ILE A 52 0.89 1.88 -0.95
C ILE A 52 0.04 3.10 -0.59
N HIS A 53 -0.74 3.59 -1.54
CA HIS A 53 -1.65 4.73 -1.27
C HIS A 53 -2.62 4.40 -0.13
N HIS A 54 -3.29 3.25 -0.20
CA HIS A 54 -4.24 2.86 0.84
C HIS A 54 -3.54 2.62 2.17
N ASP A 55 -2.34 2.06 2.13
CA ASP A 55 -1.53 1.82 3.31
C ASP A 55 -1.18 3.14 4.00
N VAL A 56 -0.76 4.14 3.23
CA VAL A 56 -0.45 5.47 3.75
C VAL A 56 -1.68 6.12 4.38
N VAL A 57 -2.84 6.04 3.72
CA VAL A 57 -4.08 6.60 4.25
C VAL A 57 -4.47 5.92 5.54
N ALA A 58 -4.39 4.58 5.59
CA ALA A 58 -4.69 3.82 6.81
C ALA A 58 -3.78 4.23 7.97
N ALA A 59 -2.49 4.37 7.69
CA ALA A 59 -1.53 4.79 8.71
C ALA A 59 -1.83 6.17 9.26
N LYS A 60 -2.20 7.10 8.40
CA LYS A 60 -2.58 8.45 8.81
C LYS A 60 -3.81 8.44 9.69
N LEU A 61 -4.84 7.70 9.30
CA LEU A 61 -6.08 7.59 10.08
C LEU A 61 -5.80 6.97 11.44
N HIS A 62 -5.02 5.92 11.47
CA HIS A 62 -4.67 5.25 12.73
C HIS A 62 -3.90 6.19 13.66
N SER A 63 -2.94 6.91 13.12
CA SER A 63 -2.15 7.87 13.87
C SER A 63 -3.03 8.95 14.48
N GLU A 64 -3.94 9.50 13.70
CA GLU A 64 -4.88 10.52 14.18
C GLU A 64 -5.77 10.00 15.31
N GLN A 65 -6.27 8.78 15.18
CA GLN A 65 -7.10 8.16 16.22
C GLN A 65 -6.33 7.97 17.51
N CYS A 66 -5.11 7.49 17.42
CA CYS A 66 -4.27 7.27 18.60
C CYS A 66 -3.94 8.59 19.28
N ASP A 67 -3.60 9.61 18.51
CA ASP A 67 -3.30 10.93 19.08
C ASP A 67 -4.49 11.52 19.79
N ASN A 68 -5.67 11.40 19.19
CA ASN A 68 -6.90 11.95 19.77
C ASN A 68 -7.33 11.26 21.06
N LEU A 69 -7.04 9.94 21.15
CA LEU A 69 -7.52 9.13 22.27
C LEU A 69 -6.59 9.13 23.47
N ALA A 70 -5.30 9.22 23.27
CA ALA A 70 -4.33 8.84 24.30
C ALA A 70 -3.29 9.89 24.63
N THR A 71 -2.98 10.81 23.73
CA THR A 71 -1.78 11.61 23.86
C THR A 71 -2.10 13.07 24.16
N PRO A 72 -1.60 13.62 25.28
CA PRO A 72 -1.68 15.06 25.52
C PRO A 72 -1.01 15.84 24.39
N ALA A 73 -1.46 17.08 24.19
CA ALA A 73 -0.95 17.93 23.11
C ALA A 73 0.59 18.06 23.15
N SER A 74 1.17 18.14 24.34
CA SER A 74 2.63 18.26 24.49
C SER A 74 3.36 17.03 23.99
N GLU A 75 2.82 15.84 24.20
CA GLU A 75 3.41 14.61 23.74
C GLU A 75 3.25 14.44 22.21
N GLN A 76 2.12 14.90 21.69
CA GLN A 76 1.91 14.90 20.24
C GLN A 76 2.97 15.72 19.52
N VAL A 77 3.29 16.88 20.06
CA VAL A 77 4.34 17.74 19.50
C VAL A 77 5.70 17.04 19.55
N ALA A 78 6.02 16.39 20.67
CA ALA A 78 7.27 15.64 20.81
C ALA A 78 7.35 14.50 19.80
N GLN A 79 6.28 13.77 19.60
CA GLN A 79 6.23 12.68 18.61
C GLN A 79 6.46 13.19 17.19
N LYS A 80 5.87 14.30 16.86
CA LYS A 80 6.05 14.91 15.53
C LYS A 80 7.50 15.34 15.30
N SER A 81 8.17 15.81 16.32
CA SER A 81 9.55 16.25 16.20
C SER A 81 10.53 15.09 16.03
N VAL A 82 10.15 13.89 16.46
CA VAL A 82 10.97 12.68 16.31
C VAL A 82 10.87 12.11 14.91
N ALA A 83 9.74 12.28 14.27
CA ALA A 83 9.55 11.80 12.90
C ALA A 83 10.36 12.61 11.91
#